data_d5f2acd5196c4544a42a63f71cd2f1bb
#
_entry.id   d5f2acd5196c4544a42a63f71cd2f1bb
#
_cell.length_a   1.000
_cell.length_b   1.000
_cell.length_c   1.000
_cell.angle_alpha   90.00
_cell.angle_beta   90.00
_cell.angle_gamma   90.00
#
_symmetry.space_group_name_H-M   'P 1'
#
loop_
_entity.id
_entity.type
_entity.pdbx_description
1 polymer ?
#
loop_
_entity_poly.entity_id
_entity_poly.type
_entity_poly.pdbx_seq_one_letter_code
_entity_poly.pdbx_strand_id
1 'polypeptide(L)'
;MIRHVSVVLSLAIALCCPALATAQSAGQSGGELHFCLHGEPKTFNPLLVEDGQSETIRYLTGGVLIRFNRQTQALEPGLAVSWKTSPDGRTIKFNLRAGLHFSDGTPFNSEDVAYTMKALMDPQLHSPTGDSFRSGEGQIAIQTPSADSIVITFPAPVAGLERLFDQVAILSAHSPKKEMAVLGPFYVADYTPGSYVLLRRNTNYWKKDKEGKPLPYLDSIRLDIQLNHDIEILRFRRGEIHLINSLDADLFDRLQKESPAAAHDAGPSLDSEFVWFNQVPTAAFPEYKKNWFRTTEFRKAISLAINRADLSRIVYVGHAQPAYGPISPANHFWFNSALPTQQYDSAAALRLLARVGFRFDGGILRDSMGNRVEFTVITSAGNKPREQMVAMIQQDLSQIGIKVNMVTLDFPSLIERITRTYDYEACLLGFTNAGLDPNSQMNVWLSSAENHQWNPRQSRPATAWEAEIDRLMQAQASATSDKKRKADWDRVQQIVAEQQPFIYLINRDAMSAISPAVIGSAPSVLDPHAFWNAEVLRLGTDLSLGAQK
;
A
#
# COMPACT_ATOMS: atom_id res chain seq x y z
N MET A 1 89.26 12.28 -34.41
CA MET A 1 87.91 12.85 -34.35
C MET A 1 86.98 11.75 -33.92
N ILE A 2 86.68 11.67 -32.63
CA ILE A 2 85.84 10.61 -32.03
C ILE A 2 84.61 11.31 -31.53
N ARG A 3 83.41 10.96 -32.06
CA ARG A 3 82.09 11.43 -31.60
C ARG A 3 81.58 10.47 -30.56
N HIS A 4 81.36 10.98 -29.35
CA HIS A 4 80.64 10.29 -28.27
C HIS A 4 79.11 10.36 -28.51
N VAL A 5 78.45 9.20 -28.52
CA VAL A 5 77.00 9.06 -28.50
C VAL A 5 76.63 8.71 -27.08
N SER A 6 75.94 9.62 -26.42
CA SER A 6 75.36 9.36 -25.07
C SER A 6 73.97 8.75 -25.25
N VAL A 7 73.77 7.51 -24.74
CA VAL A 7 72.49 6.86 -24.63
C VAL A 7 71.86 7.23 -23.29
N VAL A 8 70.72 7.93 -23.35
CA VAL A 8 69.90 8.22 -22.15
C VAL A 8 68.90 7.07 -21.98
N LEU A 9 69.06 6.33 -20.89
CA LEU A 9 68.17 5.23 -20.51
C LEU A 9 67.06 5.83 -19.63
N SER A 10 65.83 5.98 -20.19
CA SER A 10 64.66 6.43 -19.43
C SER A 10 64.02 5.23 -18.71
N LEU A 11 64.13 5.24 -17.40
CA LEU A 11 63.48 4.24 -16.52
C LEU A 11 62.03 4.66 -16.28
N ALA A 12 61.08 3.99 -16.92
CA ALA A 12 59.65 4.17 -16.67
C ALA A 12 59.26 3.36 -15.43
N ILE A 13 59.05 4.04 -14.29
CA ILE A 13 58.47 3.44 -13.09
C ILE A 13 56.96 3.37 -13.31
N ALA A 14 56.44 2.18 -13.58
CA ALA A 14 55.01 1.89 -13.57
C ALA A 14 54.52 1.84 -12.10
N LEU A 15 53.80 2.89 -11.64
CA LEU A 15 53.04 2.85 -10.41
C LEU A 15 51.87 1.87 -10.59
N CYS A 16 52.02 0.65 -10.07
CA CYS A 16 50.91 -0.27 -9.84
C CYS A 16 50.16 0.23 -8.62
N CYS A 17 49.06 1.01 -8.80
CA CYS A 17 48.05 1.19 -7.75
C CYS A 17 47.31 -0.14 -7.57
N PRO A 18 47.34 -0.76 -6.40
CA PRO A 18 46.39 -1.84 -6.12
C PRO A 18 45.01 -1.22 -6.02
N ALA A 19 44.12 -1.54 -6.95
CA ALA A 19 42.68 -1.34 -6.80
C ALA A 19 42.28 -2.13 -5.55
N LEU A 20 42.01 -1.42 -4.46
CA LEU A 20 41.30 -1.96 -3.31
C LEU A 20 39.89 -2.32 -3.80
N ALA A 21 39.74 -3.54 -4.30
CA ALA A 21 38.44 -4.16 -4.42
C ALA A 21 37.91 -4.27 -2.99
N THR A 22 36.95 -3.42 -2.62
CA THR A 22 36.13 -3.63 -1.44
C THR A 22 35.41 -4.95 -1.64
N ALA A 23 35.97 -6.03 -1.08
CA ALA A 23 35.28 -7.30 -0.97
C ALA A 23 34.04 -7.02 -0.12
N GLN A 24 32.87 -6.89 -0.75
CA GLN A 24 31.60 -7.00 -0.05
C GLN A 24 31.65 -8.31 0.70
N SER A 25 31.64 -8.25 2.03
CA SER A 25 31.65 -9.44 2.89
C SER A 25 30.45 -10.28 2.49
N ALA A 26 30.70 -11.47 1.98
CA ALA A 26 29.66 -12.42 1.68
C ALA A 26 28.95 -12.74 3.01
N GLY A 27 27.72 -12.25 3.18
CA GLY A 27 26.92 -12.48 4.38
C GLY A 27 26.80 -13.99 4.65
N GLN A 28 26.93 -14.37 5.91
CA GLN A 28 26.77 -15.76 6.31
C GLN A 28 25.32 -16.19 6.16
N SER A 29 25.09 -17.45 5.75
CA SER A 29 23.77 -18.08 5.92
C SER A 29 23.58 -18.38 7.41
N GLY A 30 22.41 -18.03 7.95
CA GLY A 30 22.09 -18.19 9.36
C GLY A 30 21.78 -16.86 10.04
N GLY A 31 21.61 -16.89 11.34
CA GLY A 31 21.31 -15.74 12.18
C GLY A 31 19.81 -15.43 12.29
N GLU A 32 19.51 -14.54 13.25
CA GLU A 32 18.15 -14.13 13.57
C GLU A 32 17.94 -12.65 13.20
N LEU A 33 16.98 -12.39 12.30
CA LEU A 33 16.56 -11.05 11.94
C LEU A 33 15.54 -10.55 12.97
N HIS A 34 15.74 -9.35 13.51
CA HIS A 34 14.83 -8.73 14.48
C HIS A 34 14.17 -7.49 13.89
N PHE A 35 12.84 -7.38 14.04
CA PHE A 35 12.09 -6.14 13.81
C PHE A 35 10.79 -6.14 14.62
N CYS A 36 10.04 -5.03 14.60
CA CYS A 36 8.88 -4.86 15.46
C CYS A 36 7.56 -5.04 14.71
N LEU A 37 6.56 -5.56 15.43
CA LEU A 37 5.14 -5.44 15.12
C LEU A 37 4.54 -4.33 15.98
N HIS A 38 3.72 -3.46 15.39
CA HIS A 38 3.08 -2.35 16.10
C HIS A 38 1.75 -2.73 16.78
N GLY A 39 1.59 -3.99 17.10
CA GLY A 39 0.43 -4.56 17.79
C GLY A 39 0.46 -6.08 17.82
N GLU A 40 -0.50 -6.64 18.52
CA GLU A 40 -0.72 -8.09 18.53
C GLU A 40 -1.30 -8.58 17.21
N PRO A 41 -0.85 -9.72 16.66
CA PRO A 41 -1.56 -10.37 15.58
C PRO A 41 -2.90 -10.89 16.10
N LYS A 42 -4.00 -10.56 15.42
CA LYS A 42 -5.33 -11.04 15.79
C LYS A 42 -5.52 -12.53 15.48
N THR A 43 -4.80 -13.04 14.49
CA THR A 43 -4.93 -14.42 14.07
C THR A 43 -3.63 -14.93 13.41
N PHE A 44 -3.41 -16.24 13.52
CA PHE A 44 -2.42 -16.97 12.72
C PHE A 44 -3.07 -17.77 11.58
N ASN A 45 -4.41 -17.78 11.51
CA ASN A 45 -5.12 -18.38 10.37
C ASN A 45 -5.03 -17.45 9.16
N PRO A 46 -4.31 -17.85 8.10
CA PRO A 46 -4.07 -16.97 6.95
C PRO A 46 -5.32 -16.64 6.13
N LEU A 47 -6.43 -17.35 6.35
CA LEU A 47 -7.71 -17.08 5.68
C LEU A 47 -8.56 -16.00 6.39
N LEU A 48 -8.18 -15.60 7.63
CA LEU A 48 -8.90 -14.66 8.49
C LEU A 48 -8.15 -13.35 8.74
N VAL A 49 -7.17 -13.04 7.93
CA VAL A 49 -6.31 -11.87 8.11
C VAL A 49 -7.07 -10.59 7.76
N GLU A 50 -7.12 -9.66 8.74
CA GLU A 50 -7.74 -8.33 8.61
C GLU A 50 -6.83 -7.18 9.08
N ASP A 51 -5.73 -7.49 9.77
CA ASP A 51 -4.81 -6.51 10.34
C ASP A 51 -3.39 -6.67 9.81
N GLY A 52 -2.60 -5.59 9.88
CA GLY A 52 -1.24 -5.56 9.33
C GLY A 52 -0.27 -6.51 10.03
N GLN A 53 -0.47 -6.82 11.32
CA GLN A 53 0.38 -7.72 12.09
C GLN A 53 0.18 -9.17 11.66
N SER A 54 -1.09 -9.59 11.55
CA SER A 54 -1.46 -10.90 11.01
C SER A 54 -1.03 -11.04 9.55
N GLU A 55 -1.15 -9.96 8.74
CA GLU A 55 -0.69 -9.93 7.35
C GLU A 55 0.84 -10.11 7.24
N THR A 56 1.62 -9.47 8.11
CA THR A 56 3.07 -9.64 8.17
C THR A 56 3.44 -11.12 8.38
N ILE A 57 2.76 -11.81 9.30
CA ILE A 57 3.01 -13.22 9.57
C ILE A 57 2.58 -14.08 8.37
N ARG A 58 1.36 -13.85 7.83
CA ARG A 58 0.89 -14.54 6.62
C ARG A 58 1.88 -14.39 5.47
N TYR A 59 2.41 -13.19 5.25
CA TYR A 59 3.35 -12.90 4.18
C TYR A 59 4.66 -13.68 4.32
N LEU A 60 5.20 -13.77 5.54
CA LEU A 60 6.45 -14.45 5.84
C LEU A 60 6.32 -15.99 5.88
N THR A 61 5.13 -16.52 6.18
CA THR A 61 4.90 -17.96 6.36
C THR A 61 4.11 -18.60 5.22
N GLY A 62 3.32 -17.82 4.48
CA GLY A 62 2.39 -18.33 3.47
C GLY A 62 3.06 -18.78 2.18
N GLY A 63 2.70 -19.98 1.70
CA GLY A 63 2.98 -20.38 0.34
C GLY A 63 1.79 -20.07 -0.56
N VAL A 64 2.01 -19.33 -1.65
CA VAL A 64 0.96 -18.86 -2.58
C VAL A 64 1.14 -19.47 -3.96
N LEU A 65 0.04 -19.63 -4.73
CA LEU A 65 0.10 -20.19 -6.07
C LEU A 65 0.80 -19.26 -7.06
N ILE A 66 0.44 -17.98 -7.01
CA ILE A 66 1.03 -16.90 -7.81
C ILE A 66 1.57 -15.89 -6.83
N ARG A 67 2.80 -15.41 -7.02
CA ARG A 67 3.40 -14.34 -6.24
C ARG A 67 3.39 -13.04 -7.02
N PHE A 68 3.09 -11.95 -6.34
CA PHE A 68 3.23 -10.61 -6.88
C PHE A 68 4.57 -10.01 -6.45
N ASN A 69 5.44 -9.71 -7.42
CA ASN A 69 6.74 -9.09 -7.14
C ASN A 69 6.55 -7.62 -6.77
N ARG A 70 6.99 -7.22 -5.59
CA ARG A 70 6.76 -5.86 -5.05
C ARG A 70 7.55 -4.78 -5.77
N GLN A 71 8.68 -5.12 -6.42
CA GLN A 71 9.47 -4.14 -7.19
C GLN A 71 9.00 -4.03 -8.63
N THR A 72 8.87 -5.16 -9.34
CA THR A 72 8.54 -5.17 -10.77
C THR A 72 7.04 -5.06 -11.03
N GLN A 73 6.20 -5.32 -10.01
CA GLN A 73 4.74 -5.43 -10.09
C GLN A 73 4.26 -6.50 -11.09
N ALA A 74 5.11 -7.46 -11.40
CA ALA A 74 4.78 -8.60 -12.24
C ALA A 74 4.28 -9.78 -11.41
N LEU A 75 3.43 -10.62 -12.03
CA LEU A 75 3.05 -11.91 -11.48
C LEU A 75 4.15 -12.95 -11.75
N GLU A 76 4.53 -13.68 -10.71
CA GLU A 76 5.59 -14.69 -10.75
C GLU A 76 5.06 -16.06 -10.31
N PRO A 77 5.59 -17.16 -10.88
CA PRO A 77 5.31 -18.51 -10.42
C PRO A 77 5.69 -18.71 -8.94
N GLY A 78 4.68 -19.07 -8.13
CA GLY A 78 4.86 -19.51 -6.74
C GLY A 78 4.81 -21.05 -6.64
N LEU A 79 3.81 -21.59 -5.92
CA LEU A 79 3.55 -23.03 -5.85
C LEU A 79 3.01 -23.58 -7.19
N ALA A 80 2.41 -22.74 -8.02
CA ALA A 80 2.12 -23.08 -9.41
C ALA A 80 3.33 -22.73 -10.31
N VAL A 81 3.70 -23.64 -11.21
CA VAL A 81 4.73 -23.38 -12.24
C VAL A 81 4.17 -22.60 -13.42
N SER A 82 2.85 -22.71 -13.66
CA SER A 82 2.14 -21.96 -14.68
C SER A 82 0.64 -21.98 -14.41
N TRP A 83 -0.06 -21.03 -15.01
CA TRP A 83 -1.51 -20.95 -14.93
C TRP A 83 -2.09 -20.44 -16.24
N LYS A 84 -3.39 -20.66 -16.44
CA LYS A 84 -4.13 -20.14 -17.59
C LYS A 84 -5.57 -19.81 -17.19
N THR A 85 -5.95 -18.56 -17.38
CA THR A 85 -7.34 -18.10 -17.22
C THR A 85 -8.10 -18.27 -18.53
N SER A 86 -9.35 -18.71 -18.45
CA SER A 86 -10.24 -18.84 -19.60
C SER A 86 -10.62 -17.47 -20.17
N PRO A 87 -10.95 -17.37 -21.47
CA PRO A 87 -11.31 -16.10 -22.11
C PRO A 87 -12.52 -15.40 -21.48
N ASP A 88 -13.42 -16.16 -20.85
CA ASP A 88 -14.60 -15.63 -20.16
C ASP A 88 -14.30 -15.18 -18.71
N GLY A 89 -13.05 -15.30 -18.25
CA GLY A 89 -12.61 -14.88 -16.92
C GLY A 89 -13.18 -15.69 -15.74
N ARG A 90 -13.85 -16.82 -16.03
CA ARG A 90 -14.52 -17.63 -15.00
C ARG A 90 -13.70 -18.80 -14.50
N THR A 91 -12.79 -19.32 -15.31
CA THR A 91 -12.04 -20.53 -15.00
C THR A 91 -10.55 -20.24 -14.99
N ILE A 92 -9.86 -20.72 -13.96
CA ILE A 92 -8.41 -20.72 -13.90
C ILE A 92 -7.90 -22.15 -13.70
N LYS A 93 -6.92 -22.55 -14.55
CA LYS A 93 -6.20 -23.81 -14.44
C LYS A 93 -4.80 -23.53 -13.95
N PHE A 94 -4.34 -24.28 -12.94
CA PHE A 94 -2.97 -24.28 -12.45
C PHE A 94 -2.27 -25.61 -12.75
N ASN A 95 -0.98 -25.53 -13.08
CA ASN A 95 -0.05 -26.63 -13.01
C ASN A 95 0.84 -26.39 -11.78
N LEU A 96 0.80 -27.32 -10.81
CA LEU A 96 1.46 -27.19 -9.53
C LEU A 96 2.90 -27.75 -9.57
N ARG A 97 3.77 -27.30 -8.66
CA ARG A 97 5.07 -27.90 -8.46
C ARG A 97 4.93 -29.25 -7.78
N ALA A 98 5.51 -30.29 -8.36
CA ALA A 98 5.53 -31.62 -7.77
C ALA A 98 6.62 -31.74 -6.68
N GLY A 99 6.41 -32.67 -5.73
CA GLY A 99 7.40 -33.03 -4.72
C GLY A 99 7.62 -32.00 -3.61
N LEU A 100 6.72 -31.03 -3.43
CA LEU A 100 6.77 -30.09 -2.34
C LEU A 100 6.20 -30.69 -1.05
N HIS A 101 6.70 -30.20 0.09
CA HIS A 101 6.25 -30.59 1.42
C HIS A 101 5.99 -29.35 2.27
N PHE A 102 4.97 -29.43 3.11
CA PHE A 102 4.74 -28.46 4.17
C PHE A 102 5.86 -28.49 5.21
N SER A 103 5.91 -27.50 6.09
CA SER A 103 6.92 -27.39 7.14
C SER A 103 6.95 -28.58 8.12
N ASP A 104 5.84 -29.29 8.26
CA ASP A 104 5.71 -30.50 9.08
C ASP A 104 6.02 -31.80 8.33
N GLY A 105 6.39 -31.71 7.06
CA GLY A 105 6.74 -32.86 6.21
C GLY A 105 5.57 -33.48 5.47
N THR A 106 4.32 -33.01 5.66
CA THR A 106 3.18 -33.50 4.85
C THR A 106 3.34 -33.10 3.38
N PRO A 107 3.02 -33.99 2.41
CA PRO A 107 3.16 -33.66 1.00
C PRO A 107 2.12 -32.63 0.55
N PHE A 108 2.51 -31.78 -0.41
CA PHE A 108 1.63 -30.81 -1.06
C PHE A 108 1.12 -31.35 -2.39
N ASN A 109 -0.17 -31.18 -2.66
CA ASN A 109 -0.79 -31.54 -3.93
C ASN A 109 -2.06 -30.69 -4.21
N SER A 110 -2.79 -31.03 -5.29
CA SER A 110 -4.01 -30.31 -5.71
C SER A 110 -5.17 -30.40 -4.70
N GLU A 111 -5.20 -31.39 -3.81
CA GLU A 111 -6.24 -31.52 -2.78
C GLU A 111 -6.09 -30.43 -1.71
N ASP A 112 -4.85 -29.98 -1.40
CA ASP A 112 -4.60 -28.89 -0.47
C ASP A 112 -5.12 -27.57 -1.03
N VAL A 113 -4.93 -27.32 -2.32
CA VAL A 113 -5.47 -26.13 -2.99
C VAL A 113 -7.00 -26.19 -3.00
N ALA A 114 -7.58 -27.36 -3.32
CA ALA A 114 -9.03 -27.56 -3.30
C ALA A 114 -9.63 -27.35 -1.91
N TYR A 115 -8.97 -27.87 -0.87
CA TYR A 115 -9.34 -27.67 0.52
C TYR A 115 -9.33 -26.18 0.89
N THR A 116 -8.23 -25.49 0.59
CA THR A 116 -8.05 -24.07 0.89
C THR A 116 -9.13 -23.23 0.22
N MET A 117 -9.38 -23.45 -1.07
CA MET A 117 -10.39 -22.68 -1.81
C MET A 117 -11.81 -22.96 -1.32
N LYS A 118 -12.13 -24.18 -0.91
CA LYS A 118 -13.43 -24.50 -0.31
C LYS A 118 -13.60 -23.80 1.03
N ALA A 119 -12.57 -23.82 1.90
CA ALA A 119 -12.59 -23.13 3.18
C ALA A 119 -12.70 -21.61 2.99
N LEU A 120 -11.93 -21.03 2.07
CA LEU A 120 -11.94 -19.60 1.76
C LEU A 120 -13.32 -19.11 1.30
N MET A 121 -14.04 -19.95 0.53
CA MET A 121 -15.36 -19.62 -0.02
C MET A 121 -16.52 -20.01 0.92
N ASP A 122 -16.25 -20.65 2.05
CA ASP A 122 -17.28 -20.98 3.02
C ASP A 122 -17.87 -19.68 3.64
N PRO A 123 -19.19 -19.44 3.49
CA PRO A 123 -19.82 -18.26 4.05
C PRO A 123 -19.71 -18.19 5.59
N GLN A 124 -19.58 -19.35 6.26
CA GLN A 124 -19.48 -19.41 7.72
C GLN A 124 -18.11 -18.96 8.23
N LEU A 125 -17.07 -19.05 7.40
CA LEU A 125 -15.72 -18.61 7.77
C LEU A 125 -15.59 -17.09 7.80
N HIS A 126 -16.43 -16.35 7.06
CA HIS A 126 -16.35 -14.89 6.92
C HIS A 126 -14.95 -14.39 6.53
N SER A 127 -14.30 -15.09 5.58
CA SER A 127 -12.95 -14.73 5.13
C SER A 127 -12.94 -13.43 4.34
N PRO A 128 -12.19 -12.40 4.75
CA PRO A 128 -12.06 -11.14 4.01
C PRO A 128 -11.42 -11.36 2.63
N THR A 129 -10.43 -12.26 2.56
CA THR A 129 -9.82 -12.67 1.28
C THR A 129 -10.83 -13.41 0.40
N GLY A 130 -11.68 -14.25 0.99
CA GLY A 130 -12.74 -14.98 0.29
C GLY A 130 -13.75 -14.05 -0.38
N ASP A 131 -14.07 -12.92 0.26
CA ASP A 131 -14.99 -11.92 -0.31
C ASP A 131 -14.49 -11.36 -1.65
N SER A 132 -13.18 -11.24 -1.83
CA SER A 132 -12.58 -10.78 -3.09
C SER A 132 -12.78 -11.75 -4.27
N PHE A 133 -13.03 -13.03 -3.98
CA PHE A 133 -13.32 -14.06 -5.00
C PHE A 133 -14.81 -14.26 -5.24
N ARG A 134 -15.69 -13.70 -4.43
CA ARG A 134 -17.14 -13.83 -4.60
C ARG A 134 -17.63 -12.97 -5.74
N SER A 135 -18.06 -13.61 -6.81
CA SER A 135 -18.63 -12.97 -7.98
C SER A 135 -19.84 -13.77 -8.44
N GLY A 136 -21.00 -13.11 -8.57
CA GLY A 136 -22.28 -13.76 -8.93
C GLY A 136 -22.84 -14.66 -7.83
N GLU A 137 -24.01 -15.24 -8.10
CA GLU A 137 -24.66 -16.23 -7.25
C GLU A 137 -24.17 -17.65 -7.57
N GLY A 138 -23.95 -18.48 -6.54
CA GLY A 138 -23.56 -19.87 -6.68
C GLY A 138 -22.24 -20.24 -6.02
N GLN A 139 -21.86 -21.50 -6.14
CA GLN A 139 -20.62 -22.03 -5.56
C GLN A 139 -19.55 -22.22 -6.64
N ILE A 140 -18.28 -22.17 -6.23
CA ILE A 140 -17.15 -22.53 -7.09
C ILE A 140 -17.18 -24.04 -7.40
N ALA A 141 -16.80 -24.39 -8.62
CA ALA A 141 -16.56 -25.78 -9.01
C ALA A 141 -15.05 -26.03 -9.05
N ILE A 142 -14.60 -27.09 -8.39
CA ILE A 142 -13.18 -27.46 -8.32
C ILE A 142 -13.01 -28.86 -8.87
N GLN A 143 -12.03 -29.01 -9.77
CA GLN A 143 -11.60 -30.29 -10.31
C GLN A 143 -10.10 -30.48 -10.05
N THR A 144 -9.69 -31.66 -9.61
CA THR A 144 -8.32 -32.07 -9.39
C THR A 144 -7.94 -33.21 -10.34
N PRO A 145 -7.65 -32.92 -11.63
CA PRO A 145 -7.39 -33.93 -12.65
C PRO A 145 -6.19 -34.82 -12.33
N SER A 146 -5.21 -34.29 -11.60
CA SER A 146 -4.04 -35.02 -11.08
C SER A 146 -3.52 -34.33 -9.81
N ALA A 147 -2.58 -34.95 -9.12
CA ALA A 147 -1.95 -34.39 -7.92
C ALA A 147 -1.28 -33.03 -8.18
N ASP A 148 -0.87 -32.74 -9.41
CA ASP A 148 -0.17 -31.52 -9.83
C ASP A 148 -1.03 -30.62 -10.74
N SER A 149 -2.34 -30.86 -10.85
CA SER A 149 -3.23 -30.04 -11.67
C SER A 149 -4.56 -29.77 -10.99
N ILE A 150 -4.98 -28.50 -11.00
CA ILE A 150 -6.27 -28.07 -10.46
C ILE A 150 -6.95 -27.09 -11.42
N VAL A 151 -8.27 -27.21 -11.54
CA VAL A 151 -9.13 -26.30 -12.29
C VAL A 151 -10.18 -25.74 -11.33
N ILE A 152 -10.28 -24.42 -11.26
CA ILE A 152 -11.26 -23.71 -10.42
C ILE A 152 -12.14 -22.89 -11.33
N THR A 153 -13.48 -23.10 -11.24
CA THR A 153 -14.47 -22.36 -12.02
C THR A 153 -15.38 -21.58 -11.07
N PHE A 154 -15.47 -20.29 -11.29
CA PHE A 154 -16.30 -19.35 -10.52
C PHE A 154 -17.68 -19.18 -11.17
N PRO A 155 -18.73 -18.85 -10.39
CA PRO A 155 -20.08 -18.63 -10.91
C PRO A 155 -20.16 -17.51 -11.95
N ALA A 156 -19.36 -16.46 -11.79
CA ALA A 156 -19.22 -15.33 -12.71
C ALA A 156 -17.74 -14.96 -12.90
N PRO A 157 -17.40 -14.12 -13.89
CA PRO A 157 -16.03 -13.63 -14.07
C PRO A 157 -15.50 -12.94 -12.81
N VAL A 158 -14.25 -13.23 -12.45
CA VAL A 158 -13.55 -12.57 -11.34
C VAL A 158 -12.46 -11.67 -11.92
N ALA A 159 -12.63 -10.38 -11.78
CA ALA A 159 -11.65 -9.43 -12.30
C ALA A 159 -10.37 -9.48 -11.48
N GLY A 160 -9.21 -9.44 -12.16
CA GLY A 160 -7.92 -9.52 -11.49
C GLY A 160 -7.66 -10.88 -10.83
N LEU A 161 -8.38 -11.93 -11.22
CA LEU A 161 -8.37 -13.26 -10.60
C LEU A 161 -6.95 -13.76 -10.29
N GLU A 162 -6.01 -13.62 -11.21
CA GLU A 162 -4.65 -14.12 -11.04
C GLU A 162 -3.91 -13.43 -9.88
N ARG A 163 -4.14 -12.11 -9.70
CA ARG A 163 -3.50 -11.31 -8.63
C ARG A 163 -4.02 -11.66 -7.24
N LEU A 164 -5.28 -12.09 -7.13
CA LEU A 164 -5.87 -12.47 -5.85
C LEU A 164 -5.16 -13.67 -5.21
N PHE A 165 -4.54 -14.53 -6.02
CA PHE A 165 -3.82 -15.70 -5.52
C PHE A 165 -2.50 -15.37 -4.78
N ASP A 166 -1.99 -14.13 -4.83
CA ASP A 166 -0.88 -13.66 -3.98
C ASP A 166 -1.30 -13.54 -2.49
N GLN A 167 -2.60 -13.42 -2.23
CA GLN A 167 -3.14 -13.30 -0.87
C GLN A 167 -3.60 -14.64 -0.28
N VAL A 168 -3.67 -15.70 -1.09
CA VAL A 168 -4.16 -17.01 -0.66
C VAL A 168 -3.00 -17.92 -0.26
N ALA A 169 -2.69 -17.96 1.03
CA ALA A 169 -1.77 -18.96 1.57
C ALA A 169 -2.44 -20.34 1.59
N ILE A 170 -1.79 -21.33 0.98
CA ILE A 170 -2.34 -22.69 0.87
C ILE A 170 -2.18 -23.44 2.19
N LEU A 171 -3.29 -23.97 2.69
CA LEU A 171 -3.37 -24.80 3.89
C LEU A 171 -3.27 -26.27 3.53
N SER A 172 -2.74 -27.08 4.45
CA SER A 172 -2.71 -28.53 4.29
C SER A 172 -4.08 -29.14 4.58
N ALA A 173 -4.57 -29.96 3.66
CA ALA A 173 -5.76 -30.78 3.88
C ALA A 173 -5.50 -31.94 4.87
N HIS A 174 -4.26 -32.36 5.01
CA HIS A 174 -3.85 -33.62 5.67
C HIS A 174 -3.10 -33.40 6.99
N SER A 175 -2.49 -32.24 7.22
CA SER A 175 -1.80 -31.96 8.47
C SER A 175 -2.75 -31.92 9.67
N PRO A 176 -2.37 -32.50 10.81
CA PRO A 176 -3.10 -32.33 12.06
C PRO A 176 -3.04 -30.88 12.59
N LYS A 177 -2.07 -30.09 12.11
CA LYS A 177 -1.84 -28.67 12.45
C LYS A 177 -2.11 -27.77 11.25
N LYS A 178 -3.28 -27.88 10.64
CA LYS A 178 -3.63 -27.29 9.34
C LYS A 178 -3.16 -25.84 9.14
N GLU A 179 -3.37 -24.98 10.13
CA GLU A 179 -3.04 -23.56 10.05
C GLU A 179 -1.55 -23.26 10.32
N MET A 180 -0.83 -24.20 10.96
CA MET A 180 0.58 -24.07 11.33
C MET A 180 1.53 -24.80 10.39
N ALA A 181 1.01 -25.71 9.54
CA ALA A 181 1.77 -26.35 8.47
C ALA A 181 1.77 -25.40 7.25
N VAL A 182 2.95 -24.89 6.88
CA VAL A 182 3.11 -23.84 5.88
C VAL A 182 4.02 -24.26 4.73
N LEU A 183 3.85 -23.62 3.57
CA LEU A 183 4.69 -23.82 2.37
C LEU A 183 5.61 -22.63 2.10
N GLY A 184 5.56 -21.60 2.93
CA GLY A 184 6.42 -20.42 2.84
C GLY A 184 7.80 -20.62 3.45
N PRO A 185 8.66 -19.57 3.39
CA PRO A 185 10.06 -19.67 3.82
C PRO A 185 10.23 -19.83 5.33
N PHE A 186 9.27 -19.40 6.14
CA PHE A 186 9.31 -19.50 7.60
C PHE A 186 8.01 -20.11 8.14
N TYR A 187 8.05 -20.58 9.38
CA TYR A 187 6.87 -21.03 10.13
C TYR A 187 6.87 -20.45 11.55
N VAL A 188 5.71 -20.27 12.16
CA VAL A 188 5.59 -19.82 13.54
C VAL A 188 6.08 -20.93 14.48
N ALA A 189 7.18 -20.67 15.17
CA ALA A 189 7.80 -21.62 16.09
C ALA A 189 7.40 -21.35 17.54
N ASP A 190 7.21 -20.08 17.90
CA ASP A 190 6.82 -19.67 19.24
C ASP A 190 6.08 -18.33 19.22
N TYR A 191 5.19 -18.13 20.19
CA TYR A 191 4.46 -16.88 20.38
C TYR A 191 4.25 -16.64 21.88
N THR A 192 4.70 -15.48 22.32
CA THR A 192 4.48 -15.00 23.70
C THR A 192 3.67 -13.70 23.61
N PRO A 193 2.36 -13.72 23.97
CA PRO A 193 1.51 -12.54 23.94
C PRO A 193 2.13 -11.35 24.68
N GLY A 194 2.02 -10.14 24.10
CA GLY A 194 2.60 -8.91 24.64
C GLY A 194 4.12 -8.80 24.47
N SER A 195 4.79 -9.81 23.90
CA SER A 195 6.26 -9.85 23.82
C SER A 195 6.76 -10.05 22.39
N TYR A 196 6.54 -11.23 21.80
CA TYR A 196 7.06 -11.52 20.47
C TYR A 196 6.37 -12.68 19.75
N VAL A 197 6.56 -12.74 18.43
CA VAL A 197 6.37 -13.92 17.59
C VAL A 197 7.74 -14.34 17.04
N LEU A 198 8.09 -15.62 17.20
CA LEU A 198 9.32 -16.20 16.64
C LEU A 198 9.00 -17.07 15.43
N LEU A 199 9.54 -16.69 14.29
CA LEU A 199 9.48 -17.47 13.07
C LEU A 199 10.81 -18.22 12.87
N ARG A 200 10.75 -19.50 12.48
CA ARG A 200 11.93 -20.28 12.12
C ARG A 200 11.92 -20.67 10.66
N ARG A 201 13.11 -20.90 10.13
CA ARG A 201 13.35 -21.36 8.76
C ARG A 201 12.56 -22.66 8.50
N ASN A 202 11.79 -22.65 7.41
CA ASN A 202 11.20 -23.87 6.87
C ASN A 202 12.25 -24.62 6.02
N THR A 203 12.78 -25.72 6.54
CA THR A 203 13.79 -26.54 5.84
C THR A 203 13.24 -27.25 4.60
N ASN A 204 11.91 -27.36 4.48
CA ASN A 204 11.21 -27.91 3.32
C ASN A 204 10.86 -26.85 2.28
N TYR A 205 11.28 -25.57 2.47
CA TYR A 205 11.00 -24.52 1.50
C TYR A 205 11.67 -24.82 0.15
N TRP A 206 10.89 -24.81 -0.90
CA TRP A 206 11.26 -25.32 -2.21
C TRP A 206 12.22 -24.44 -3.01
N LYS A 207 12.27 -23.13 -2.71
CA LYS A 207 13.00 -22.16 -3.52
C LYS A 207 14.49 -22.22 -3.25
N LYS A 208 15.27 -22.06 -4.34
CA LYS A 208 16.73 -21.99 -4.29
C LYS A 208 17.16 -20.69 -4.93
N ASP A 209 18.35 -20.22 -4.58
CA ASP A 209 18.99 -19.09 -5.25
C ASP A 209 19.54 -19.48 -6.64
N LYS A 210 20.18 -18.53 -7.31
CA LYS A 210 20.75 -18.72 -8.66
C LYS A 210 21.91 -19.73 -8.68
N GLU A 211 22.58 -19.93 -7.55
CA GLU A 211 23.66 -20.87 -7.34
C GLU A 211 23.15 -22.27 -6.91
N GLY A 212 21.83 -22.43 -6.77
CA GLY A 212 21.20 -23.69 -6.34
C GLY A 212 21.19 -23.89 -4.82
N LYS A 213 21.57 -22.89 -4.01
CA LYS A 213 21.58 -22.96 -2.56
C LYS A 213 20.16 -22.83 -2.02
N PRO A 214 19.75 -23.67 -1.02
CA PRO A 214 18.42 -23.56 -0.43
C PRO A 214 18.15 -22.21 0.24
N LEU A 215 16.95 -21.69 0.09
CA LEU A 215 16.42 -20.55 0.80
C LEU A 215 15.46 -21.02 1.93
N PRO A 216 15.12 -20.15 2.91
CA PRO A 216 15.71 -18.84 3.17
C PRO A 216 17.13 -18.95 3.77
N TYR A 217 17.89 -17.84 3.72
CA TYR A 217 19.23 -17.83 4.31
C TYR A 217 19.21 -17.67 5.83
N LEU A 218 18.28 -16.89 6.38
CA LEU A 218 18.13 -16.68 7.83
C LEU A 218 17.67 -17.95 8.53
N ASP A 219 18.11 -18.14 9.79
CA ASP A 219 17.63 -19.24 10.64
C ASP A 219 16.29 -18.91 11.28
N SER A 220 16.08 -17.63 11.64
CA SER A 220 14.87 -17.16 12.29
C SER A 220 14.62 -15.68 12.04
N ILE A 221 13.35 -15.29 12.24
CA ILE A 221 12.92 -13.90 12.33
C ILE A 221 12.18 -13.74 13.65
N ARG A 222 12.64 -12.80 14.47
CA ARG A 222 11.97 -12.42 15.71
C ARG A 222 11.21 -11.11 15.51
N LEU A 223 9.91 -11.14 15.74
CA LEU A 223 8.97 -10.04 15.63
C LEU A 223 8.59 -9.60 17.04
N ASP A 224 9.24 -8.57 17.57
CA ASP A 224 8.94 -8.04 18.90
C ASP A 224 7.69 -7.14 18.84
N ILE A 225 6.79 -7.27 19.83
CA ILE A 225 5.60 -6.43 19.91
C ILE A 225 5.99 -5.10 20.57
N GLN A 226 5.98 -4.02 19.78
CA GLN A 226 6.39 -2.68 20.22
C GLN A 226 5.45 -1.62 19.65
N LEU A 227 4.64 -1.00 20.54
CA LEU A 227 3.65 0.00 20.14
C LEU A 227 4.23 1.42 19.97
N ASN A 228 5.41 1.68 20.54
CA ASN A 228 5.99 3.02 20.57
C ASN A 228 7.11 3.14 19.54
N HIS A 229 6.90 3.97 18.52
CA HIS A 229 7.86 4.22 17.43
C HIS A 229 9.15 4.89 17.91
N ASP A 230 9.12 5.74 18.95
CA ASP A 230 10.34 6.35 19.48
C ASP A 230 11.23 5.31 20.16
N ILE A 231 10.65 4.30 20.82
CA ILE A 231 11.41 3.18 21.38
C ILE A 231 11.97 2.31 20.26
N GLU A 232 11.17 2.05 19.22
CA GLU A 232 11.60 1.27 18.06
C GLU A 232 12.84 1.88 17.38
N ILE A 233 12.84 3.19 17.11
CA ILE A 233 14.00 3.87 16.49
C ILE A 233 15.22 3.87 17.41
N LEU A 234 15.03 3.96 18.73
CA LEU A 234 16.14 3.85 19.70
C LEU A 234 16.76 2.45 19.68
N ARG A 235 15.93 1.40 19.61
CA ARG A 235 16.40 0.01 19.50
C ARG A 235 17.14 -0.21 18.18
N PHE A 236 16.63 0.36 17.08
CA PHE A 236 17.29 0.31 15.78
C PHE A 236 18.69 0.96 15.83
N ARG A 237 18.80 2.15 16.42
CA ARG A 237 20.09 2.85 16.59
C ARG A 237 21.09 2.07 17.44
N ARG A 238 20.62 1.27 18.41
CA ARG A 238 21.45 0.39 19.24
C ARG A 238 21.82 -0.92 18.56
N GLY A 239 21.27 -1.19 17.37
CA GLY A 239 21.45 -2.46 16.66
C GLY A 239 20.70 -3.63 17.29
N GLU A 240 19.71 -3.37 18.17
CA GLU A 240 18.86 -4.40 18.77
C GLU A 240 17.80 -4.94 17.79
N ILE A 241 17.42 -4.14 16.81
CA ILE A 241 16.58 -4.53 15.68
C ILE A 241 17.26 -4.13 14.36
N HIS A 242 16.96 -4.87 13.30
CA HIS A 242 17.67 -4.79 12.04
C HIS A 242 16.94 -3.99 10.96
N LEU A 243 15.62 -3.83 11.08
CA LEU A 243 14.82 -3.05 10.13
C LEU A 243 13.59 -2.43 10.79
N ILE A 244 13.10 -1.36 10.19
CA ILE A 244 11.78 -0.75 10.45
C ILE A 244 11.10 -0.63 9.10
N ASN A 245 9.93 -1.28 8.96
CA ASN A 245 9.23 -1.39 7.67
C ASN A 245 8.64 -0.06 7.19
N SER A 246 8.22 0.81 8.10
CA SER A 246 7.63 2.10 7.77
C SER A 246 8.06 3.15 8.80
N LEU A 247 8.53 4.30 8.32
CA LEU A 247 8.94 5.45 9.13
C LEU A 247 8.09 6.68 8.82
N ASP A 248 7.85 7.49 9.85
CA ASP A 248 7.36 8.85 9.66
C ASP A 248 8.45 9.75 9.07
N ALA A 249 8.05 10.77 8.31
CA ALA A 249 8.98 11.66 7.60
C ALA A 249 10.01 12.33 8.52
N ASP A 250 9.58 12.80 9.71
CA ASP A 250 10.48 13.43 10.68
C ASP A 250 11.54 12.46 11.26
N LEU A 251 11.12 11.20 11.50
CA LEU A 251 12.04 10.17 11.99
C LEU A 251 13.01 9.75 10.87
N PHE A 252 12.51 9.65 9.66
CA PHE A 252 13.30 9.33 8.48
C PHE A 252 14.36 10.40 8.20
N ASP A 253 13.97 11.68 8.16
CA ASP A 253 14.89 12.81 7.93
C ASP A 253 16.01 12.86 8.98
N ARG A 254 15.68 12.60 10.26
CA ARG A 254 16.69 12.48 11.31
C ARG A 254 17.63 11.30 11.09
N LEU A 255 17.09 10.12 10.77
CA LEU A 255 17.90 8.93 10.50
C LEU A 255 18.79 9.13 9.29
N GLN A 256 18.27 9.75 8.22
CA GLN A 256 19.02 10.02 6.99
C GLN A 256 20.23 10.94 7.25
N LYS A 257 20.11 11.90 8.16
CA LYS A 257 21.22 12.78 8.57
C LYS A 257 22.25 12.06 9.43
N GLU A 258 21.79 11.16 10.31
CA GLU A 258 22.66 10.44 11.26
C GLU A 258 23.32 9.20 10.62
N SER A 259 22.58 8.47 9.82
CA SER A 259 23.00 7.19 9.23
C SER A 259 22.41 7.02 7.81
N PRO A 260 22.91 7.76 6.80
CA PRO A 260 22.35 7.76 5.44
C PRO A 260 22.25 6.36 4.81
N ALA A 261 23.20 5.48 5.14
CA ALA A 261 23.23 4.11 4.63
C ALA A 261 22.09 3.22 5.17
N ALA A 262 21.44 3.64 6.25
CA ALA A 262 20.33 2.90 6.87
C ALA A 262 18.96 3.45 6.50
N ALA A 263 18.86 4.64 5.92
CA ALA A 263 17.62 5.29 5.54
C ALA A 263 17.30 5.01 4.06
N HIS A 264 16.14 4.44 3.80
CA HIS A 264 15.72 4.07 2.44
C HIS A 264 14.37 4.68 2.12
N ASP A 265 14.34 5.57 1.13
CA ASP A 265 13.15 6.13 0.51
C ASP A 265 12.96 5.47 -0.85
N ALA A 266 11.90 4.68 -1.00
CA ALA A 266 11.58 3.98 -2.24
C ALA A 266 10.70 4.81 -3.20
N GLY A 267 10.31 6.03 -2.80
CA GLY A 267 9.40 6.89 -3.54
C GLY A 267 7.94 6.73 -3.11
N PRO A 268 6.99 7.32 -3.85
CA PRO A 268 5.59 7.38 -3.45
C PRO A 268 5.00 5.99 -3.23
N SER A 269 4.35 5.80 -2.09
CA SER A 269 3.61 4.59 -1.75
C SER A 269 2.19 4.61 -2.33
N LEU A 270 1.38 3.60 -2.03
CA LEU A 270 -0.05 3.61 -2.39
C LEU A 270 -0.89 4.52 -1.51
N ASP A 271 -0.33 5.02 -0.40
CA ASP A 271 -1.05 5.85 0.56
C ASP A 271 -1.33 7.24 -0.01
N SER A 272 -2.53 7.74 0.21
CA SER A 272 -2.93 9.07 -0.21
C SER A 272 -3.72 9.78 0.87
N GLU A 273 -3.49 11.10 1.01
CA GLU A 273 -4.26 12.00 1.87
C GLU A 273 -5.13 12.91 1.00
N PHE A 274 -6.37 13.15 1.45
CA PHE A 274 -7.35 13.93 0.70
C PHE A 274 -8.37 14.60 1.61
N VAL A 275 -9.05 15.62 1.06
CA VAL A 275 -10.20 16.29 1.68
C VAL A 275 -11.44 16.00 0.86
N TRP A 276 -12.57 15.83 1.51
CA TRP A 276 -13.88 15.81 0.86
C TRP A 276 -14.90 16.62 1.65
N PHE A 277 -15.97 17.00 0.96
CA PHE A 277 -17.10 17.70 1.52
C PHE A 277 -18.30 16.77 1.68
N ASN A 278 -19.00 16.89 2.78
CA ASN A 278 -20.22 16.14 3.03
C ASN A 278 -21.35 16.64 2.11
N GLN A 279 -21.85 15.79 1.24
CA GLN A 279 -22.92 16.07 0.29
C GLN A 279 -24.21 15.32 0.63
N VAL A 280 -24.25 14.65 1.79
CA VAL A 280 -25.41 13.89 2.27
C VAL A 280 -26.63 14.82 2.41
N PRO A 281 -27.77 14.52 1.78
CA PRO A 281 -28.95 15.39 1.81
C PRO A 281 -29.47 15.66 3.21
N THR A 282 -29.39 14.66 4.10
CA THR A 282 -29.92 14.70 5.49
C THR A 282 -28.93 15.26 6.50
N ALA A 283 -27.73 15.65 6.10
CA ALA A 283 -26.73 16.23 7.01
C ALA A 283 -27.26 17.50 7.73
N ALA A 284 -26.91 17.69 9.00
CA ALA A 284 -27.53 18.66 9.90
C ALA A 284 -26.96 20.09 9.81
N PHE A 285 -26.44 20.52 8.67
CA PHE A 285 -25.95 21.88 8.46
C PHE A 285 -26.77 22.63 7.39
N PRO A 286 -26.69 24.00 7.31
CA PRO A 286 -27.56 24.80 6.48
C PRO A 286 -27.51 24.44 4.99
N GLU A 287 -28.66 24.54 4.30
CA GLU A 287 -28.81 24.14 2.90
C GLU A 287 -27.89 24.94 1.96
N TYR A 288 -27.61 26.23 2.25
CA TYR A 288 -26.67 27.01 1.45
C TYR A 288 -25.24 26.40 1.45
N LYS A 289 -24.80 25.80 2.57
CA LYS A 289 -23.51 25.09 2.62
C LYS A 289 -23.57 23.79 1.82
N LYS A 290 -24.66 23.03 1.89
CA LYS A 290 -24.85 21.83 1.04
C LYS A 290 -24.75 22.18 -0.44
N ASN A 291 -25.34 23.33 -0.85
CA ASN A 291 -25.23 23.79 -2.21
C ASN A 291 -23.79 24.15 -2.61
N TRP A 292 -22.99 24.78 -1.72
CA TRP A 292 -21.56 24.98 -1.99
C TRP A 292 -20.84 23.67 -2.23
N PHE A 293 -21.03 22.70 -1.34
CA PHE A 293 -20.30 21.41 -1.35
C PHE A 293 -20.68 20.55 -2.56
N ARG A 294 -21.91 20.64 -3.04
CA ARG A 294 -22.40 19.96 -4.26
C ARG A 294 -21.93 20.65 -5.56
N THR A 295 -21.55 21.93 -5.49
CA THR A 295 -21.08 22.68 -6.65
C THR A 295 -19.67 22.26 -7.04
N THR A 296 -19.50 21.70 -8.24
CA THR A 296 -18.20 21.20 -8.73
C THR A 296 -17.17 22.32 -8.82
N GLU A 297 -17.55 23.51 -9.30
CA GLU A 297 -16.68 24.68 -9.38
C GLU A 297 -16.17 25.13 -8.02
N PHE A 298 -16.97 25.00 -6.97
CA PHE A 298 -16.54 25.26 -5.59
C PHE A 298 -15.44 24.28 -5.18
N ARG A 299 -15.66 22.98 -5.35
CA ARG A 299 -14.64 21.95 -5.01
C ARG A 299 -13.36 22.13 -5.83
N LYS A 300 -13.46 22.42 -7.13
CA LYS A 300 -12.32 22.75 -7.99
C LYS A 300 -11.57 23.99 -7.53
N ALA A 301 -12.27 25.02 -7.11
CA ALA A 301 -11.65 26.24 -6.60
C ALA A 301 -10.87 25.97 -5.30
N ILE A 302 -11.46 25.20 -4.37
CA ILE A 302 -10.75 24.75 -3.17
C ILE A 302 -9.48 23.97 -3.56
N SER A 303 -9.58 23.05 -4.52
CA SER A 303 -8.44 22.27 -5.00
C SER A 303 -7.31 23.13 -5.58
N LEU A 304 -7.65 24.17 -6.36
CA LEU A 304 -6.68 25.12 -6.93
C LEU A 304 -6.04 26.02 -5.88
N ALA A 305 -6.75 26.31 -4.79
CA ALA A 305 -6.30 27.21 -3.73
C ALA A 305 -5.43 26.49 -2.67
N ILE A 306 -5.19 25.19 -2.76
CA ILE A 306 -4.34 24.43 -1.83
C ILE A 306 -2.95 24.21 -2.45
N ASN A 307 -1.90 24.67 -1.76
CA ASN A 307 -0.51 24.50 -2.18
C ASN A 307 0.04 23.13 -1.76
N ARG A 308 -0.15 22.13 -2.62
CA ARG A 308 0.31 20.75 -2.39
C ARG A 308 1.83 20.62 -2.27
N ALA A 309 2.59 21.47 -2.99
CA ALA A 309 4.04 21.47 -2.92
C ALA A 309 4.52 21.87 -1.51
N ASP A 310 3.86 22.84 -0.89
CA ASP A 310 4.18 23.22 0.49
C ASP A 310 3.72 22.17 1.50
N LEU A 311 2.59 21.47 1.27
CA LEU A 311 2.20 20.33 2.10
C LEU A 311 3.29 19.23 2.09
N SER A 312 3.82 18.86 0.93
CA SER A 312 4.93 17.92 0.81
C SER A 312 6.18 18.44 1.54
N ARG A 313 6.59 19.67 1.24
CA ARG A 313 7.84 20.24 1.74
C ARG A 313 7.83 20.47 3.25
N ILE A 314 6.70 20.95 3.80
CA ILE A 314 6.63 21.38 5.21
C ILE A 314 6.17 20.25 6.13
N VAL A 315 5.07 19.55 5.75
CA VAL A 315 4.48 18.51 6.61
C VAL A 315 5.25 17.19 6.51
N TYR A 316 5.74 16.87 5.31
CA TYR A 316 6.44 15.60 5.05
C TYR A 316 7.95 15.77 4.79
N VAL A 317 8.50 16.95 5.06
CA VAL A 317 9.95 17.25 4.92
C VAL A 317 10.48 16.91 3.52
N GLY A 318 9.61 16.95 2.49
CA GLY A 318 9.91 16.57 1.11
C GLY A 318 9.65 15.09 0.78
N HIS A 319 9.29 14.26 1.75
CA HIS A 319 9.02 12.82 1.58
C HIS A 319 7.54 12.53 1.29
N ALA A 320 6.99 13.25 0.35
CA ALA A 320 5.67 13.03 -0.22
C ALA A 320 5.59 13.73 -1.58
N GLN A 321 4.68 13.30 -2.44
CA GLN A 321 4.45 13.92 -3.74
C GLN A 321 3.03 14.47 -3.85
N PRO A 322 2.81 15.63 -4.53
CA PRO A 322 1.49 16.13 -4.83
C PRO A 322 0.63 15.11 -5.55
N ALA A 323 -0.59 14.88 -5.06
CA ALA A 323 -1.55 13.95 -5.64
C ALA A 323 -2.71 14.69 -6.30
N TYR A 324 -3.17 14.20 -7.46
CA TYR A 324 -4.22 14.82 -8.27
C TYR A 324 -5.34 13.84 -8.67
N GLY A 325 -5.25 12.60 -8.26
CA GLY A 325 -6.20 11.55 -8.59
C GLY A 325 -6.16 10.38 -7.63
N PRO A 326 -7.05 9.38 -7.82
CA PRO A 326 -7.25 8.29 -6.88
C PRO A 326 -6.14 7.25 -6.84
N ILE A 327 -5.25 7.26 -7.82
CA ILE A 327 -4.19 6.25 -7.94
C ILE A 327 -2.83 6.91 -7.84
N SER A 328 -2.03 6.41 -6.90
CA SER A 328 -0.63 6.80 -6.74
C SER A 328 0.22 6.32 -7.93
N PRO A 329 1.27 7.08 -8.32
CA PRO A 329 2.28 6.63 -9.29
C PRO A 329 2.95 5.29 -8.92
N ALA A 330 2.92 4.90 -7.65
CA ALA A 330 3.39 3.59 -7.19
C ALA A 330 2.65 2.42 -7.85
N ASN A 331 1.41 2.61 -8.28
CA ASN A 331 0.63 1.61 -9.01
C ASN A 331 0.84 1.78 -10.51
N HIS A 332 1.92 1.25 -11.05
CA HIS A 332 2.38 1.51 -12.42
C HIS A 332 1.33 1.21 -13.49
N PHE A 333 0.58 0.12 -13.33
CA PHE A 333 -0.38 -0.30 -14.35
C PHE A 333 -1.67 0.55 -14.34
N TRP A 334 -2.22 0.84 -13.18
CA TRP A 334 -3.51 1.53 -13.05
C TRP A 334 -3.41 3.05 -12.98
N PHE A 335 -2.22 3.59 -12.74
CA PHE A 335 -1.99 5.02 -12.73
C PHE A 335 -2.28 5.64 -14.11
N ASN A 336 -3.06 6.72 -14.13
CA ASN A 336 -3.33 7.49 -15.34
C ASN A 336 -2.44 8.75 -15.38
N SER A 337 -1.31 8.65 -16.08
CA SER A 337 -0.36 9.77 -16.22
C SER A 337 -0.88 10.93 -17.10
N ALA A 338 -2.01 10.76 -17.79
CA ALA A 338 -2.64 11.80 -18.61
C ALA A 338 -3.58 12.72 -17.83
N LEU A 339 -3.79 12.47 -16.51
CA LEU A 339 -4.58 13.37 -15.69
C LEU A 339 -3.92 14.74 -15.59
N PRO A 340 -4.72 15.83 -15.67
CA PRO A 340 -4.18 17.19 -15.52
C PRO A 340 -3.67 17.40 -14.10
N THR A 341 -2.43 17.86 -13.97
CA THR A 341 -1.87 18.35 -12.71
C THR A 341 -2.38 19.76 -12.45
N GLN A 342 -3.11 19.95 -11.36
CA GLN A 342 -3.63 21.28 -10.99
C GLN A 342 -2.57 22.03 -10.20
N GLN A 343 -1.92 23.00 -10.84
CA GLN A 343 -1.01 23.91 -10.14
C GLN A 343 -1.79 24.79 -9.15
N TYR A 344 -1.14 25.14 -8.03
CA TYR A 344 -1.67 26.13 -7.11
C TYR A 344 -1.90 27.47 -7.81
N ASP A 345 -3.14 27.96 -7.83
CA ASP A 345 -3.53 29.24 -8.44
C ASP A 345 -4.77 29.82 -7.73
N SER A 346 -4.52 30.62 -6.71
CA SER A 346 -5.58 31.30 -5.94
C SER A 346 -6.39 32.27 -6.81
N ALA A 347 -5.78 32.88 -7.85
CA ALA A 347 -6.50 33.78 -8.76
C ALA A 347 -7.45 32.99 -9.68
N ALA A 348 -7.04 31.81 -10.18
CA ALA A 348 -7.94 30.93 -10.93
C ALA A 348 -9.08 30.40 -10.04
N ALA A 349 -8.79 30.09 -8.77
CA ALA A 349 -9.81 29.68 -7.80
C ALA A 349 -10.89 30.77 -7.64
N LEU A 350 -10.50 32.03 -7.45
CA LEU A 350 -11.43 33.15 -7.35
C LEU A 350 -12.23 33.36 -8.66
N ARG A 351 -11.62 33.20 -9.84
CA ARG A 351 -12.34 33.28 -11.12
C ARG A 351 -13.40 32.15 -11.25
N LEU A 352 -13.10 30.94 -10.80
CA LEU A 352 -14.09 29.85 -10.78
C LEU A 352 -15.25 30.16 -9.84
N LEU A 353 -14.95 30.60 -8.62
CA LEU A 353 -15.96 30.98 -7.63
C LEU A 353 -16.86 32.11 -8.13
N ALA A 354 -16.29 33.12 -8.78
CA ALA A 354 -17.06 34.23 -9.36
C ALA A 354 -18.08 33.77 -10.44
N ARG A 355 -17.71 32.76 -11.25
CA ARG A 355 -18.63 32.21 -12.29
C ARG A 355 -19.89 31.56 -11.70
N VAL A 356 -19.82 31.06 -10.46
CA VAL A 356 -20.93 30.41 -9.76
C VAL A 356 -21.53 31.28 -8.66
N GLY A 357 -21.29 32.63 -8.75
CA GLY A 357 -21.99 33.62 -7.95
C GLY A 357 -21.33 34.01 -6.63
N PHE A 358 -20.12 33.50 -6.34
CA PHE A 358 -19.39 33.99 -5.16
C PHE A 358 -18.70 35.32 -5.45
N ARG A 359 -18.55 36.14 -4.41
CA ARG A 359 -17.91 37.45 -4.48
C ARG A 359 -16.84 37.56 -3.38
N PHE A 360 -15.65 37.96 -3.78
CA PHE A 360 -14.57 38.28 -2.86
C PHE A 360 -14.50 39.79 -2.65
N ASP A 361 -14.78 40.26 -1.46
CA ASP A 361 -14.78 41.66 -1.09
C ASP A 361 -14.24 41.85 0.33
N GLY A 362 -13.34 42.82 0.48
CA GLY A 362 -12.76 43.15 1.78
C GLY A 362 -12.07 42.00 2.50
N GLY A 363 -11.47 41.03 1.76
CA GLY A 363 -10.81 39.86 2.33
C GLY A 363 -11.77 38.75 2.74
N ILE A 364 -13.06 38.83 2.36
CA ILE A 364 -14.08 37.85 2.71
C ILE A 364 -14.75 37.34 1.43
N LEU A 365 -14.84 36.04 1.28
CA LEU A 365 -15.63 35.41 0.24
C LEU A 365 -17.08 35.23 0.73
N ARG A 366 -18.04 35.65 -0.10
CA ARG A 366 -19.49 35.51 0.13
C ARG A 366 -20.18 34.83 -1.04
N ASP A 367 -21.21 34.05 -0.76
CA ASP A 367 -22.08 33.51 -1.80
C ASP A 367 -23.05 34.58 -2.37
N SER A 368 -23.86 34.18 -3.33
CA SER A 368 -24.86 35.08 -3.98
C SER A 368 -25.93 35.62 -3.02
N MET A 369 -26.15 34.96 -1.87
CA MET A 369 -27.07 35.39 -0.82
C MET A 369 -26.41 36.26 0.27
N GLY A 370 -25.08 36.48 0.16
CA GLY A 370 -24.31 37.27 1.12
C GLY A 370 -23.74 36.46 2.29
N ASN A 371 -23.96 35.15 2.36
CA ASN A 371 -23.39 34.31 3.41
C ASN A 371 -21.87 34.26 3.27
N ARG A 372 -21.15 34.47 4.38
CA ARG A 372 -19.70 34.29 4.43
C ARG A 372 -19.35 32.82 4.21
N VAL A 373 -18.37 32.55 3.36
CA VAL A 373 -17.88 31.18 3.15
C VAL A 373 -17.02 30.79 4.33
N GLU A 374 -17.59 29.93 5.15
CA GLU A 374 -16.97 29.37 6.34
C GLU A 374 -17.40 27.91 6.52
N PHE A 375 -16.44 27.01 6.80
CA PHE A 375 -16.75 25.59 7.08
C PHE A 375 -15.72 24.97 8.02
N THR A 376 -16.11 23.83 8.60
CA THR A 376 -15.31 23.05 9.52
C THR A 376 -14.73 21.82 8.81
N VAL A 377 -13.43 21.57 8.99
CA VAL A 377 -12.75 20.34 8.59
C VAL A 377 -12.49 19.50 9.84
N ILE A 378 -13.03 18.28 9.88
CA ILE A 378 -12.70 17.31 10.92
C ILE A 378 -11.53 16.43 10.48
N THR A 379 -10.70 16.01 11.44
CA THR A 379 -9.61 15.04 11.23
C THR A 379 -9.31 14.27 12.50
N SER A 380 -8.45 13.23 12.42
CA SER A 380 -8.07 12.40 13.57
C SER A 380 -7.15 13.14 14.54
N ALA A 381 -7.52 13.16 15.82
CA ALA A 381 -6.69 13.68 16.90
C ALA A 381 -5.39 12.87 17.05
N GLY A 382 -4.30 13.57 17.33
CA GLY A 382 -2.98 12.97 17.53
C GLY A 382 -2.23 12.62 16.24
N ASN A 383 -2.87 12.73 15.07
CA ASN A 383 -2.19 12.63 13.78
C ASN A 383 -1.61 14.00 13.40
N LYS A 384 -0.41 14.29 13.88
CA LYS A 384 0.28 15.57 13.67
C LYS A 384 0.37 15.98 12.19
N PRO A 385 0.74 15.11 11.24
CA PRO A 385 0.75 15.48 9.83
C PRO A 385 -0.61 15.98 9.32
N ARG A 386 -1.71 15.30 9.67
CA ARG A 386 -3.06 15.73 9.26
C ARG A 386 -3.47 17.05 9.89
N GLU A 387 -3.18 17.25 11.16
CA GLU A 387 -3.44 18.52 11.87
C GLU A 387 -2.66 19.67 11.21
N GLN A 388 -1.39 19.47 10.88
CA GLN A 388 -0.57 20.44 10.15
C GLN A 388 -1.10 20.73 8.75
N MET A 389 -1.52 19.68 8.00
CA MET A 389 -2.14 19.88 6.68
C MET A 389 -3.40 20.74 6.77
N VAL A 390 -4.30 20.49 7.74
CA VAL A 390 -5.49 21.31 7.93
C VAL A 390 -5.12 22.75 8.25
N ALA A 391 -4.12 22.99 9.11
CA ALA A 391 -3.67 24.34 9.43
C ALA A 391 -3.10 25.08 8.21
N MET A 392 -2.37 24.40 7.34
CA MET A 392 -1.88 24.96 6.08
C MET A 392 -3.02 25.25 5.10
N ILE A 393 -4.01 24.35 4.99
CA ILE A 393 -5.22 24.55 4.18
C ILE A 393 -6.02 25.77 4.69
N GLN A 394 -6.13 25.97 6.02
CA GLN A 394 -6.72 27.17 6.60
C GLN A 394 -5.99 28.43 6.12
N GLN A 395 -4.67 28.43 6.14
CA GLN A 395 -3.85 29.55 5.69
C GLN A 395 -4.06 29.83 4.19
N ASP A 396 -3.98 28.78 3.35
CA ASP A 396 -4.15 28.92 1.90
C ASP A 396 -5.54 29.46 1.53
N LEU A 397 -6.59 28.88 2.10
CA LEU A 397 -7.97 29.28 1.83
C LEU A 397 -8.32 30.68 2.38
N SER A 398 -7.63 31.11 3.44
CA SER A 398 -7.80 32.47 3.96
C SER A 398 -7.39 33.56 2.94
N GLN A 399 -6.43 33.27 2.05
CA GLN A 399 -5.99 34.18 0.99
C GLN A 399 -7.09 34.47 -0.04
N ILE A 400 -8.05 33.55 -0.19
CA ILE A 400 -9.23 33.73 -1.05
C ILE A 400 -10.50 34.03 -0.22
N GLY A 401 -10.34 34.45 1.05
CA GLY A 401 -11.42 34.93 1.92
C GLY A 401 -12.31 33.83 2.51
N ILE A 402 -11.90 32.58 2.45
CA ILE A 402 -12.61 31.44 3.06
C ILE A 402 -12.08 31.22 4.46
N LYS A 403 -12.97 31.11 5.45
CA LYS A 403 -12.62 30.72 6.81
C LYS A 403 -12.82 29.21 6.98
N VAL A 404 -11.75 28.52 7.38
CA VAL A 404 -11.80 27.10 7.75
C VAL A 404 -11.61 26.98 9.25
N ASN A 405 -12.42 26.16 9.91
CA ASN A 405 -12.27 25.79 11.32
C ASN A 405 -11.78 24.33 11.36
N MET A 406 -10.81 24.03 12.24
CA MET A 406 -10.35 22.66 12.46
C MET A 406 -10.98 22.08 13.71
N VAL A 407 -11.43 20.83 13.64
CA VAL A 407 -11.84 20.03 14.78
C VAL A 407 -11.15 18.67 14.70
N THR A 408 -10.43 18.32 15.73
CA THR A 408 -9.81 17.01 15.88
C THR A 408 -10.68 16.10 16.74
N LEU A 409 -10.83 14.83 16.32
CA LEU A 409 -11.64 13.83 16.98
C LEU A 409 -10.82 12.56 17.20
N ASP A 410 -11.08 11.83 18.28
CA ASP A 410 -10.59 10.47 18.37
C ASP A 410 -11.11 9.63 17.19
N PHE A 411 -10.35 8.61 16.79
CA PHE A 411 -10.63 7.90 15.54
C PHE A 411 -12.01 7.23 15.52
N PRO A 412 -12.48 6.54 16.58
CA PRO A 412 -13.85 5.99 16.64
C PRO A 412 -14.94 7.05 16.45
N SER A 413 -14.84 8.20 17.13
CA SER A 413 -15.80 9.31 16.99
C SER A 413 -15.77 9.93 15.58
N LEU A 414 -14.60 10.02 14.97
CA LEU A 414 -14.46 10.49 13.59
C LEU A 414 -15.16 9.53 12.62
N ILE A 415 -14.91 8.22 12.75
CA ILE A 415 -15.55 7.20 11.90
C ILE A 415 -17.08 7.23 12.09
N GLU A 416 -17.57 7.34 13.32
CA GLU A 416 -19.02 7.45 13.58
C GLU A 416 -19.63 8.66 12.84
N ARG A 417 -18.96 9.82 12.86
CA ARG A 417 -19.46 11.01 12.17
C ARG A 417 -19.50 10.84 10.66
N ILE A 418 -18.51 10.24 10.05
CA ILE A 418 -18.44 10.12 8.58
C ILE A 418 -19.28 8.94 8.03
N THR A 419 -19.61 7.93 8.86
CA THR A 419 -20.30 6.71 8.37
C THR A 419 -21.73 6.56 8.86
N ARG A 420 -22.12 7.21 9.99
CA ARG A 420 -23.40 7.00 10.65
C ARG A 420 -24.21 8.26 10.86
N THR A 421 -23.66 9.25 11.55
CA THR A 421 -24.41 10.46 11.92
C THR A 421 -24.37 11.54 10.85
N TYR A 422 -23.33 11.54 10.00
CA TYR A 422 -23.07 12.57 8.98
C TYR A 422 -23.00 14.00 9.55
N ASP A 423 -22.64 14.12 10.84
CA ASP A 423 -22.50 15.40 11.54
C ASP A 423 -21.10 15.98 11.34
N TYR A 424 -20.82 16.41 10.12
CA TYR A 424 -19.60 17.09 9.71
C TYR A 424 -19.81 17.84 8.40
N GLU A 425 -18.97 18.85 8.10
CA GLU A 425 -19.03 19.65 6.88
C GLU A 425 -17.98 19.20 5.86
N ALA A 426 -16.74 19.04 6.28
CA ALA A 426 -15.64 18.48 5.50
C ALA A 426 -14.76 17.59 6.37
N CYS A 427 -14.04 16.65 5.76
CA CYS A 427 -13.13 15.76 6.46
C CYS A 427 -11.80 15.66 5.71
N LEU A 428 -10.69 15.70 6.44
CA LEU A 428 -9.37 15.34 5.95
C LEU A 428 -8.98 13.98 6.54
N LEU A 429 -8.77 13.01 5.65
CA LEU A 429 -8.34 11.66 5.99
C LEU A 429 -7.56 11.08 4.82
N GLY A 430 -7.03 9.86 4.96
CA GLY A 430 -6.32 9.15 3.90
C GLY A 430 -6.75 7.70 3.77
N PHE A 431 -6.47 7.12 2.61
CA PHE A 431 -6.49 5.67 2.43
C PHE A 431 -5.08 5.14 2.55
N THR A 432 -4.91 4.08 3.34
CA THR A 432 -3.68 3.31 3.47
C THR A 432 -3.86 1.95 2.80
N ASN A 433 -2.80 1.43 2.20
CA ASN A 433 -2.81 0.11 1.53
C ASN A 433 -3.99 -0.06 0.56
N ALA A 434 -4.34 0.99 -0.18
CA ALA A 434 -5.31 0.90 -1.25
C ALA A 434 -4.88 -0.25 -2.19
N GLY A 435 -5.76 -1.24 -2.38
CA GLY A 435 -5.41 -2.42 -3.16
C GLY A 435 -4.96 -2.06 -4.58
N LEU A 436 -4.10 -2.89 -5.15
CA LEU A 436 -3.52 -2.64 -6.48
C LEU A 436 -4.52 -2.75 -7.63
N ASP A 437 -5.66 -3.40 -7.42
CA ASP A 437 -6.69 -3.59 -8.46
C ASP A 437 -7.91 -2.66 -8.21
N PRO A 438 -8.50 -2.05 -9.25
CA PRO A 438 -9.69 -1.20 -9.11
C PRO A 438 -10.85 -1.85 -8.35
N ASN A 439 -10.97 -3.19 -8.38
CA ASN A 439 -12.02 -3.89 -7.65
C ASN A 439 -11.92 -3.70 -6.13
N SER A 440 -10.72 -3.55 -5.59
CA SER A 440 -10.54 -3.25 -4.16
C SER A 440 -11.13 -1.89 -3.76
N GLN A 441 -11.43 -1.03 -4.73
CA GLN A 441 -12.01 0.29 -4.50
C GLN A 441 -13.50 0.39 -4.88
N MET A 442 -14.16 -0.74 -5.18
CA MET A 442 -15.60 -0.76 -5.48
C MET A 442 -16.43 -0.15 -4.35
N ASN A 443 -16.04 -0.40 -3.09
CA ASN A 443 -16.69 0.14 -1.90
C ASN A 443 -16.54 1.67 -1.74
N VAL A 444 -15.65 2.31 -2.51
CA VAL A 444 -15.46 3.78 -2.54
C VAL A 444 -16.22 4.40 -3.72
N TRP A 445 -16.13 3.77 -4.88
CA TRP A 445 -16.59 4.40 -6.13
C TRP A 445 -18.04 4.09 -6.50
N LEU A 446 -18.61 2.97 -6.06
CA LEU A 446 -20.04 2.74 -6.27
C LEU A 446 -20.87 3.68 -5.38
N SER A 447 -21.85 4.36 -5.97
CA SER A 447 -22.72 5.30 -5.26
C SER A 447 -23.50 4.65 -4.12
N SER A 448 -23.82 3.37 -4.24
CA SER A 448 -24.50 2.56 -3.20
C SER A 448 -23.58 2.10 -2.06
N ALA A 449 -22.26 2.28 -2.19
CA ALA A 449 -21.29 1.75 -1.23
C ALA A 449 -21.22 2.55 0.07
N GLU A 450 -20.74 1.89 1.12
CA GLU A 450 -20.61 2.50 2.45
C GLU A 450 -19.48 3.54 2.52
N ASN A 451 -18.39 3.29 1.80
CA ASN A 451 -17.21 4.17 1.77
C ASN A 451 -17.26 5.22 0.63
N HIS A 452 -18.42 5.45 0.05
CA HIS A 452 -18.67 6.55 -0.88
C HIS A 452 -18.75 7.88 -0.11
N GLN A 453 -17.64 8.30 0.47
CA GLN A 453 -17.50 9.20 1.62
C GLN A 453 -18.30 10.50 1.53
N TRP A 454 -18.47 11.10 0.35
CA TRP A 454 -19.18 12.37 0.21
C TRP A 454 -20.70 12.23 0.27
N ASN A 455 -21.26 11.06 -0.11
CA ASN A 455 -22.69 10.75 -0.07
C ASN A 455 -22.93 9.23 -0.08
N PRO A 456 -22.65 8.50 1.02
CA PRO A 456 -22.68 7.04 1.05
C PRO A 456 -24.10 6.46 0.97
N ARG A 457 -24.17 5.16 0.58
CA ARG A 457 -25.39 4.34 0.60
C ARG A 457 -26.55 4.92 -0.21
N GLN A 458 -26.27 5.50 -1.36
CA GLN A 458 -27.31 6.04 -2.23
C GLN A 458 -28.16 4.89 -2.80
N SER A 459 -29.49 5.02 -2.75
CA SER A 459 -30.41 4.09 -3.40
C SER A 459 -30.38 4.16 -4.92
N ARG A 460 -29.95 5.30 -5.45
CA ARG A 460 -29.64 5.58 -6.85
C ARG A 460 -28.61 6.71 -6.92
N PRO A 461 -27.76 6.75 -7.93
CA PRO A 461 -26.77 7.83 -8.08
C PRO A 461 -27.43 9.21 -8.06
N ALA A 462 -26.91 10.12 -7.24
CA ALA A 462 -27.43 11.48 -7.09
C ALA A 462 -27.12 12.36 -8.32
N THR A 463 -26.09 12.01 -9.08
CA THR A 463 -25.61 12.78 -10.22
C THR A 463 -25.37 11.87 -11.44
N ALA A 464 -25.36 12.47 -12.64
CA ALA A 464 -25.07 11.73 -13.87
C ALA A 464 -23.64 11.19 -13.91
N TRP A 465 -22.66 11.90 -13.29
CA TRP A 465 -21.28 11.46 -13.26
C TRP A 465 -21.08 10.27 -12.28
N GLU A 466 -21.82 10.22 -11.16
CA GLU A 466 -21.83 9.04 -10.27
C GLU A 466 -22.42 7.82 -10.98
N ALA A 467 -23.53 8.00 -11.73
CA ALA A 467 -24.11 6.95 -12.53
C ALA A 467 -23.14 6.44 -13.62
N GLU A 468 -22.33 7.32 -14.22
CA GLU A 468 -21.28 6.92 -15.17
C GLU A 468 -20.18 6.13 -14.47
N ILE A 469 -19.74 6.56 -13.28
CA ILE A 469 -18.76 5.80 -12.47
C ILE A 469 -19.30 4.42 -12.11
N ASP A 470 -20.53 4.30 -11.60
CA ASP A 470 -21.15 3.01 -11.26
C ASP A 470 -21.12 2.05 -12.45
N ARG A 471 -21.53 2.53 -13.62
CA ARG A 471 -21.50 1.75 -14.87
C ARG A 471 -20.10 1.31 -15.27
N LEU A 472 -19.11 2.21 -15.17
CA LEU A 472 -17.71 1.93 -15.51
C LEU A 472 -17.08 0.95 -14.51
N MET A 473 -17.35 1.11 -13.22
CA MET A 473 -16.86 0.21 -12.18
C MET A 473 -17.41 -1.20 -12.36
N GLN A 474 -18.69 -1.35 -12.66
CA GLN A 474 -19.30 -2.65 -12.98
C GLN A 474 -18.75 -3.24 -14.29
N ALA A 475 -18.58 -2.41 -15.33
CA ALA A 475 -18.02 -2.85 -16.59
C ALA A 475 -16.58 -3.35 -16.46
N GLN A 476 -15.71 -2.62 -15.72
CA GLN A 476 -14.35 -3.06 -15.49
C GLN A 476 -14.28 -4.34 -14.63
N ALA A 477 -15.16 -4.47 -13.63
CA ALA A 477 -15.21 -5.65 -12.75
C ALA A 477 -15.58 -6.94 -13.51
N SER A 478 -16.35 -6.82 -14.57
CA SER A 478 -16.79 -7.96 -15.42
C SER A 478 -15.97 -8.14 -16.69
N ALA A 479 -15.04 -7.21 -17.01
CA ALA A 479 -14.25 -7.31 -18.23
C ALA A 479 -13.07 -8.29 -18.05
N THR A 480 -12.85 -9.12 -19.07
CA THR A 480 -11.79 -10.13 -19.10
C THR A 480 -10.47 -9.62 -19.69
N SER A 481 -10.48 -8.42 -20.29
CA SER A 481 -9.31 -7.80 -20.91
C SER A 481 -8.78 -6.67 -20.04
N ASP A 482 -7.53 -6.77 -19.59
CA ASP A 482 -6.83 -5.70 -18.83
C ASP A 482 -6.83 -4.38 -19.59
N LYS A 483 -6.70 -4.40 -20.92
CA LYS A 483 -6.78 -3.20 -21.75
C LYS A 483 -8.14 -2.50 -21.62
N LYS A 484 -9.23 -3.26 -21.64
CA LYS A 484 -10.59 -2.70 -21.47
C LYS A 484 -10.78 -2.22 -20.04
N ARG A 485 -10.39 -3.00 -19.04
CA ARG A 485 -10.43 -2.61 -17.63
C ARG A 485 -9.68 -1.30 -17.39
N LYS A 486 -8.46 -1.19 -17.95
CA LYS A 486 -7.65 0.03 -17.87
C LYS A 486 -8.36 1.23 -18.49
N ALA A 487 -8.97 1.07 -19.66
CA ALA A 487 -9.70 2.16 -20.32
C ALA A 487 -10.93 2.62 -19.50
N ASP A 488 -11.71 1.69 -18.96
CA ASP A 488 -12.86 1.99 -18.11
C ASP A 488 -12.40 2.71 -16.82
N TRP A 489 -11.31 2.22 -16.20
CA TRP A 489 -10.75 2.84 -14.99
C TRP A 489 -10.08 4.19 -15.25
N ASP A 490 -9.41 4.38 -16.37
CA ASP A 490 -8.86 5.69 -16.76
C ASP A 490 -9.97 6.73 -16.91
N ARG A 491 -11.14 6.33 -17.43
CA ARG A 491 -12.29 7.22 -17.52
C ARG A 491 -12.86 7.57 -16.14
N VAL A 492 -12.91 6.61 -15.20
CA VAL A 492 -13.27 6.90 -13.79
C VAL A 492 -12.32 7.94 -13.20
N GLN A 493 -11.00 7.75 -13.36
CA GLN A 493 -10.00 8.70 -12.87
C GLN A 493 -10.18 10.11 -13.48
N GLN A 494 -10.52 10.20 -14.78
CA GLN A 494 -10.83 11.48 -15.43
C GLN A 494 -12.06 12.14 -14.82
N ILE A 495 -13.16 11.40 -14.62
CA ILE A 495 -14.37 11.94 -13.98
C ILE A 495 -14.06 12.45 -12.58
N VAL A 496 -13.27 11.72 -11.81
CA VAL A 496 -12.84 12.11 -10.46
C VAL A 496 -12.03 13.42 -10.51
N ALA A 497 -11.10 13.55 -11.45
CA ALA A 497 -10.36 14.80 -11.66
C ALA A 497 -11.25 15.96 -12.12
N GLU A 498 -12.28 15.69 -12.93
CA GLU A 498 -13.26 16.67 -13.41
C GLU A 498 -14.25 17.11 -12.32
N GLN A 499 -14.68 16.21 -11.45
CA GLN A 499 -15.75 16.46 -10.46
C GLN A 499 -15.24 16.76 -9.06
N GLN A 500 -13.99 16.36 -8.74
CA GLN A 500 -13.34 16.59 -7.44
C GLN A 500 -14.20 16.15 -6.23
N PRO A 501 -14.77 14.94 -6.22
CA PRO A 501 -15.47 14.45 -5.02
C PRO A 501 -14.49 14.29 -3.84
N PHE A 502 -13.26 13.84 -4.13
CA PHE A 502 -12.08 13.96 -3.28
C PHE A 502 -11.12 14.98 -3.86
N ILE A 503 -10.61 15.86 -3.02
CA ILE A 503 -9.51 16.75 -3.30
C ILE A 503 -8.24 16.08 -2.81
N TYR A 504 -7.54 15.37 -3.70
CA TYR A 504 -6.29 14.69 -3.38
C TYR A 504 -5.21 15.72 -3.06
N LEU A 505 -4.42 15.44 -2.02
CA LEU A 505 -3.39 16.34 -1.48
C LEU A 505 -1.99 15.82 -1.79
N ILE A 506 -1.64 14.66 -1.24
CA ILE A 506 -0.32 14.06 -1.38
C ILE A 506 -0.40 12.52 -1.43
N ASN A 507 0.63 11.89 -2.02
CA ASN A 507 1.01 10.51 -1.78
C ASN A 507 2.27 10.51 -0.91
N ARG A 508 2.24 9.80 0.22
CA ARG A 508 3.41 9.67 1.11
C ARG A 508 4.43 8.74 0.49
N ASP A 509 5.71 9.01 0.70
CA ASP A 509 6.77 8.11 0.26
C ASP A 509 6.87 6.86 1.18
N ALA A 510 7.31 5.75 0.61
CA ALA A 510 7.59 4.50 1.29
C ALA A 510 8.99 4.58 1.93
N MET A 511 9.02 5.03 3.18
CA MET A 511 10.25 5.23 3.93
C MET A 511 10.48 4.08 4.91
N SER A 512 11.67 3.51 4.91
CA SER A 512 12.05 2.41 5.79
C SER A 512 13.47 2.62 6.36
N ALA A 513 13.76 1.95 7.47
CA ALA A 513 15.12 1.84 7.99
C ALA A 513 15.60 0.40 7.86
N ILE A 514 16.81 0.22 7.34
CA ILE A 514 17.44 -1.08 7.17
C ILE A 514 18.89 -0.97 7.60
N SER A 515 19.28 -1.75 8.60
CA SER A 515 20.66 -1.79 9.06
C SER A 515 21.62 -2.17 7.93
N PRO A 516 22.77 -1.52 7.78
CA PRO A 516 23.82 -1.94 6.84
C PRO A 516 24.27 -3.40 7.03
N ALA A 517 24.00 -3.99 8.18
CA ALA A 517 24.24 -5.40 8.45
C ALA A 517 23.28 -6.33 7.67
N VAL A 518 22.13 -5.82 7.18
CA VAL A 518 21.16 -6.60 6.38
C VAL A 518 21.58 -6.57 4.92
N ILE A 519 22.00 -7.70 4.40
CA ILE A 519 22.45 -7.88 3.02
C ILE A 519 21.33 -8.47 2.18
N GLY A 520 21.16 -8.00 0.93
CA GLY A 520 20.15 -8.50 -0.02
C GLY A 520 18.81 -7.78 0.09
N SER A 521 18.72 -6.75 0.93
CA SER A 521 17.53 -5.90 1.00
C SER A 521 17.30 -5.15 -0.32
N ALA A 522 16.03 -5.03 -0.69
CA ALA A 522 15.56 -4.35 -1.88
C ALA A 522 14.26 -3.59 -1.56
N PRO A 523 14.33 -2.41 -0.91
CA PRO A 523 13.15 -1.66 -0.50
C PRO A 523 12.17 -1.40 -1.65
N SER A 524 10.87 -1.46 -1.35
CA SER A 524 9.81 -1.34 -2.34
C SER A 524 8.80 -0.25 -1.94
N VAL A 525 8.20 0.40 -2.94
CA VAL A 525 7.05 1.30 -2.75
C VAL A 525 5.79 0.56 -2.28
N LEU A 526 5.74 -0.76 -2.46
CA LEU A 526 4.62 -1.61 -2.04
C LEU A 526 4.96 -2.33 -0.74
N ASP A 527 4.01 -2.36 0.18
CA ASP A 527 4.15 -3.09 1.45
C ASP A 527 4.22 -4.63 1.21
N PRO A 528 5.06 -5.32 2.02
CA PRO A 528 6.00 -4.83 3.02
C PRO A 528 7.25 -4.21 2.39
N HIS A 529 7.53 -2.95 2.76
CA HIS A 529 8.57 -2.15 2.09
C HIS A 529 9.98 -2.73 2.25
N ALA A 530 10.33 -3.16 3.47
CA ALA A 530 11.70 -3.52 3.84
C ALA A 530 11.99 -5.02 3.78
N PHE A 531 10.97 -5.89 3.85
CA PHE A 531 11.16 -7.34 4.00
C PHE A 531 10.35 -8.20 3.01
N TRP A 532 9.83 -7.62 1.93
CA TRP A 532 9.06 -8.37 0.93
C TRP A 532 9.85 -9.54 0.32
N ASN A 533 11.17 -9.46 0.34
CA ASN A 533 12.11 -10.48 -0.16
C ASN A 533 12.87 -11.18 0.98
N ALA A 534 12.22 -11.38 2.15
CA ALA A 534 12.84 -11.91 3.37
C ALA A 534 13.59 -13.24 3.16
N GLU A 535 13.19 -14.04 2.18
CA GLU A 535 13.87 -15.31 1.89
C GLU A 535 15.33 -15.16 1.42
N VAL A 536 15.71 -14.00 0.87
CA VAL A 536 17.08 -13.74 0.39
C VAL A 536 17.89 -12.82 1.31
N LEU A 537 17.31 -12.36 2.41
CA LEU A 537 18.04 -11.54 3.37
C LEU A 537 19.08 -12.37 4.12
N ARG A 538 20.23 -11.72 4.38
CA ARG A 538 21.36 -12.28 5.15
C ARG A 538 21.82 -11.25 6.17
N LEU A 539 22.46 -11.72 7.24
CA LEU A 539 23.13 -10.83 8.19
C LEU A 539 24.64 -10.85 7.94
N GLY A 540 25.23 -9.67 7.84
CA GLY A 540 26.66 -9.47 7.82
C GLY A 540 27.25 -9.60 9.23
N THR A 541 28.57 -9.73 9.32
CA THR A 541 29.29 -9.85 10.58
C THR A 541 29.43 -8.53 11.36
N ASP A 542 29.19 -7.38 10.71
CA ASP A 542 29.34 -6.07 11.31
C ASP A 542 27.97 -5.52 11.74
N LEU A 543 27.66 -5.65 13.02
CA LEU A 543 26.39 -5.19 13.63
C LEU A 543 26.44 -3.73 14.10
N SER A 544 27.58 -3.03 13.97
CA SER A 544 27.70 -1.66 14.42
C SER A 544 27.15 -0.69 13.35
N LEU A 545 25.99 -0.09 13.61
CA LEU A 545 25.66 1.24 13.09
C LEU A 545 26.78 2.16 13.61
N GLY A 546 27.75 2.50 12.75
CA GLY A 546 29.01 3.14 13.12
C GLY A 546 28.83 4.19 14.21
N ALA A 547 29.31 3.88 15.40
CA ALA A 547 29.60 4.88 16.41
C ALA A 547 30.80 5.70 15.90
N GLN A 548 30.53 6.64 14.99
CA GLN A 548 31.45 7.75 14.78
C GLN A 548 31.30 8.71 15.97
N LYS A 549 32.40 8.80 16.73
CA LYS A 549 32.58 9.73 17.84
C LYS A 549 32.42 11.18 17.44
#